data_12e729c4a672b551f49a1e18cc37936b
#
_entry.id   12e729c4a672b551f49a1e18cc37936b
#
_cell.length_a   1.000
_cell.length_b   1.000
_cell.length_c   1.000
_cell.angle_alpha   90.00
_cell.angle_beta   90.00
_cell.angle_gamma   90.00
#
_symmetry.space_group_name_H-M   'P 1'
#
loop_
_entity.id
_entity.type
_entity.pdbx_description
1 polymer ?
#
loop_
_entity_poly.entity_id
_entity_poly.type
_entity_poly.pdbx_seq_one_letter_code
_entity_poly.pdbx_strand_id
1 'polypeptide(L)'
;MSRSVVYTASPLLASKTPVWRSKFVVAMIALGFLCLVGRAAYVQVIGNAFFQRQGEVRFARTLELPANRGKIVDRNGLILASSVPAASIWAIPEDVEQDRPEVRAKLKELAKLLDMPLATLQGKLADEDKTFVWIKRQLDWDVGQQIAKLDIKGIYQRKEYKRQYPEGEAAAHVVGFTNVEDHGQEGMELAFDKDLAGKPGSRRVIKDRLGRVVEGVGAEVPPVDGKDMQLSIDSKVQFFAYQKLRDTVQAHKAKAGSVVVLDARTGEVLALANYPSYVPDKRQNLTGEQLRNRALTDVFEPGSTIKPITVGLALESGRFKPETSVDTTPGRLTITGSTISDTHNYGLLTVEGVIQKSSNVGTTKIAMQLPAQEMWETFSAVGFGQKPQIAFPGVASGRLRPYKSWRPIEQATMSYGYGLSASLFQMARS
;
A
#
# COMPACT_ATOMS: atom_id res chain seq x y z
N MET A 1 16.09 -84.41 -52.20
CA MET A 1 17.11 -84.65 -51.12
C MET A 1 16.99 -83.60 -50.07
N SER A 2 16.29 -83.95 -48.96
CA SER A 2 16.09 -83.04 -47.80
C SER A 2 17.25 -83.27 -46.81
N ARG A 3 18.08 -82.21 -46.60
CA ARG A 3 19.15 -82.25 -45.56
C ARG A 3 18.48 -81.84 -44.23
N SER A 4 18.33 -82.80 -43.34
CA SER A 4 18.01 -82.54 -41.92
C SER A 4 19.18 -81.85 -41.22
N VAL A 5 19.00 -80.67 -40.72
CA VAL A 5 19.93 -79.97 -39.82
C VAL A 5 19.84 -80.60 -38.44
N VAL A 6 20.88 -81.31 -38.04
CA VAL A 6 20.98 -81.83 -36.67
C VAL A 6 21.47 -80.71 -35.79
N TYR A 7 20.59 -80.20 -34.94
CA TYR A 7 20.99 -79.29 -33.88
C TYR A 7 21.78 -80.05 -32.81
N THR A 8 23.09 -79.89 -32.76
CA THR A 8 23.93 -80.35 -31.66
C THR A 8 23.61 -79.53 -30.43
N ALA A 9 23.14 -80.22 -29.38
CA ALA A 9 22.87 -79.58 -28.12
C ALA A 9 24.15 -78.87 -27.56
N SER A 10 24.06 -77.64 -27.14
CA SER A 10 25.15 -76.91 -26.58
C SER A 10 25.82 -77.68 -25.44
N PRO A 11 27.16 -77.77 -25.39
CA PRO A 11 27.89 -78.48 -24.33
C PRO A 11 27.54 -77.98 -22.93
N LEU A 12 27.05 -76.76 -22.79
CA LEU A 12 26.58 -76.15 -21.53
C LEU A 12 25.29 -76.81 -21.01
N LEU A 13 24.44 -77.42 -21.92
CA LEU A 13 23.22 -78.11 -21.54
C LEU A 13 23.48 -79.58 -21.13
N ALA A 14 24.65 -80.12 -21.44
CA ALA A 14 25.04 -81.51 -21.10
C ALA A 14 25.70 -81.60 -19.70
N SER A 15 26.06 -80.53 -19.08
CA SER A 15 26.61 -80.53 -17.73
C SER A 15 25.52 -80.77 -16.70
N LYS A 16 25.38 -82.02 -16.19
CA LYS A 16 24.53 -82.32 -15.03
C LYS A 16 25.12 -81.61 -13.82
N THR A 17 24.66 -80.43 -13.52
CA THR A 17 25.02 -79.77 -12.25
C THR A 17 24.55 -80.65 -11.09
N PRO A 18 25.36 -80.90 -10.09
CA PRO A 18 24.96 -81.68 -8.92
C PRO A 18 23.65 -81.11 -8.35
N VAL A 19 22.67 -81.96 -8.07
CA VAL A 19 21.31 -81.60 -7.63
C VAL A 19 21.34 -80.70 -6.38
N TRP A 20 22.39 -80.83 -5.52
CA TRP A 20 22.51 -79.98 -4.37
C TRP A 20 22.81 -78.52 -4.72
N ARG A 21 23.52 -78.21 -5.83
CA ARG A 21 23.80 -76.82 -6.31
C ARG A 21 22.55 -76.11 -6.77
N SER A 22 21.70 -76.80 -7.50
CA SER A 22 20.40 -76.22 -7.94
C SER A 22 19.47 -76.02 -6.72
N LYS A 23 19.43 -76.95 -5.77
CA LYS A 23 18.69 -76.79 -4.53
C LYS A 23 19.23 -75.62 -3.69
N PHE A 24 20.56 -75.43 -3.62
CA PHE A 24 21.19 -74.29 -2.93
C PHE A 24 20.80 -72.94 -3.58
N VAL A 25 20.85 -72.87 -4.92
CA VAL A 25 20.46 -71.64 -5.63
C VAL A 25 18.96 -71.34 -5.39
N VAL A 26 18.08 -72.34 -5.48
CA VAL A 26 16.64 -72.18 -5.18
C VAL A 26 16.44 -71.75 -3.71
N ALA A 27 17.15 -72.35 -2.77
CA ALA A 27 17.07 -71.96 -1.36
C ALA A 27 17.52 -70.49 -1.12
N MET A 28 18.62 -70.07 -1.76
CA MET A 28 19.10 -68.68 -1.70
C MET A 28 18.08 -67.70 -2.32
N ILE A 29 17.48 -68.03 -3.43
CA ILE A 29 16.41 -67.20 -4.06
C ILE A 29 15.19 -67.16 -3.12
N ALA A 30 14.76 -68.31 -2.56
CA ALA A 30 13.64 -68.35 -1.63
C ALA A 30 13.91 -67.53 -0.38
N LEU A 31 15.13 -67.59 0.18
CA LEU A 31 15.56 -66.75 1.30
C LEU A 31 15.53 -65.27 0.95
N GLY A 32 16.02 -64.91 -0.23
CA GLY A 32 15.95 -63.53 -0.74
C GLY A 32 14.49 -63.01 -0.85
N PHE A 33 13.58 -63.82 -1.36
CA PHE A 33 12.15 -63.48 -1.40
C PHE A 33 11.54 -63.33 0.00
N LEU A 34 11.93 -64.23 0.93
CA LEU A 34 11.45 -64.21 2.30
C LEU A 34 11.92 -62.95 3.04
N CYS A 35 13.17 -62.50 2.82
CA CYS A 35 13.68 -61.24 3.30
C CYS A 35 12.93 -60.05 2.71
N LEU A 36 12.61 -60.07 1.41
CA LEU A 36 11.82 -59.03 0.75
C LEU A 36 10.40 -58.95 1.33
N VAL A 37 9.74 -60.10 1.52
CA VAL A 37 8.41 -60.16 2.15
C VAL A 37 8.45 -59.63 3.58
N GLY A 38 9.45 -60.07 4.36
CA GLY A 38 9.65 -59.55 5.73
C GLY A 38 9.89 -58.03 5.74
N ARG A 39 10.69 -57.52 4.81
CA ARG A 39 10.91 -56.10 4.66
C ARG A 39 9.65 -55.35 4.24
N ALA A 40 8.87 -55.91 3.30
CA ALA A 40 7.60 -55.33 2.89
C ALA A 40 6.60 -55.28 4.06
N ALA A 41 6.47 -56.36 4.83
CA ALA A 41 5.63 -56.38 6.02
C ALA A 41 6.09 -55.36 7.07
N TYR A 42 7.39 -55.24 7.31
CA TYR A 42 7.94 -54.24 8.21
C TYR A 42 7.58 -52.82 7.79
N VAL A 43 7.78 -52.47 6.52
CA VAL A 43 7.49 -51.12 5.98
C VAL A 43 6.01 -50.84 5.96
N GLN A 44 5.17 -51.82 5.57
CA GLN A 44 3.73 -51.58 5.35
C GLN A 44 2.89 -51.70 6.62
N VAL A 45 3.31 -52.54 7.59
CA VAL A 45 2.53 -52.81 8.80
C VAL A 45 3.16 -52.15 10.05
N ILE A 46 4.41 -52.41 10.31
CA ILE A 46 5.07 -51.99 11.57
C ILE A 46 5.58 -50.54 11.46
N GLY A 47 6.24 -50.20 10.37
CA GLY A 47 6.87 -48.89 10.15
C GLY A 47 6.02 -47.90 9.37
N ASN A 48 4.76 -48.23 9.07
CA ASN A 48 3.91 -47.43 8.13
C ASN A 48 3.86 -45.97 8.51
N ALA A 49 3.57 -45.64 9.76
CA ALA A 49 3.47 -44.22 10.22
C ALA A 49 4.80 -43.45 10.09
N PHE A 50 5.94 -44.13 10.29
CA PHE A 50 7.25 -43.52 10.13
C PHE A 50 7.55 -43.22 8.64
N PHE A 51 7.33 -44.21 7.76
CA PHE A 51 7.62 -44.07 6.35
C PHE A 51 6.66 -43.12 5.67
N GLN A 52 5.38 -43.07 6.07
CA GLN A 52 4.43 -42.06 5.62
C GLN A 52 4.88 -40.66 5.98
N ARG A 53 5.26 -40.41 7.27
CA ARG A 53 5.80 -39.13 7.70
C ARG A 53 7.04 -38.71 6.91
N GLN A 54 7.95 -39.64 6.62
CA GLN A 54 9.15 -39.37 5.82
C GLN A 54 8.78 -39.01 4.36
N GLY A 55 7.77 -39.63 3.79
CA GLY A 55 7.21 -39.29 2.49
C GLY A 55 6.56 -37.91 2.52
N GLU A 56 5.71 -37.63 3.50
CA GLU A 56 5.07 -36.34 3.69
C GLU A 56 6.07 -35.17 3.80
N VAL A 57 7.14 -35.33 4.58
CA VAL A 57 8.18 -34.31 4.74
C VAL A 57 8.88 -34.00 3.42
N ARG A 58 9.02 -34.98 2.51
CA ARG A 58 9.68 -34.77 1.21
C ARG A 58 8.76 -34.17 0.16
N PHE A 59 7.48 -34.50 0.16
CA PHE A 59 6.54 -34.15 -0.91
C PHE A 59 5.49 -33.11 -0.49
N ALA A 60 5.26 -32.92 0.83
CA ALA A 60 4.33 -31.91 1.29
C ALA A 60 4.89 -30.49 1.08
N ARG A 61 4.04 -29.62 0.57
CA ARG A 61 4.29 -28.18 0.42
C ARG A 61 3.24 -27.44 1.24
N THR A 62 3.64 -26.36 1.85
CA THR A 62 2.70 -25.46 2.51
C THR A 62 2.13 -24.52 1.44
N LEU A 63 0.83 -24.61 1.23
CA LEU A 63 0.07 -23.66 0.42
C LEU A 63 -0.43 -22.57 1.36
N GLU A 64 -0.07 -21.35 1.08
CA GLU A 64 -0.58 -20.18 1.78
C GLU A 64 -1.99 -19.85 1.29
N LEU A 65 -2.90 -19.66 2.24
CA LEU A 65 -4.28 -19.24 1.99
C LEU A 65 -4.37 -17.74 2.23
N PRO A 66 -4.55 -16.91 1.20
CA PRO A 66 -4.56 -15.47 1.38
C PRO A 66 -5.73 -15.04 2.24
N ALA A 67 -5.47 -14.16 3.21
CA ALA A 67 -6.49 -13.44 3.95
C ALA A 67 -7.07 -12.32 3.06
N ASN A 68 -8.33 -11.96 3.30
CA ASN A 68 -8.92 -10.80 2.66
C ASN A 68 -8.54 -9.54 3.45
N ARG A 69 -8.02 -8.52 2.77
CA ARG A 69 -7.66 -7.25 3.39
C ARG A 69 -8.91 -6.48 3.80
N GLY A 70 -8.94 -5.97 5.03
CA GLY A 70 -10.06 -5.19 5.59
C GLY A 70 -10.45 -4.01 4.70
N LYS A 71 -11.71 -3.65 4.70
CA LYS A 71 -12.21 -2.49 3.95
C LYS A 71 -11.83 -1.20 4.64
N ILE A 72 -11.68 -0.14 3.86
CA ILE A 72 -11.65 1.23 4.36
C ILE A 72 -12.95 1.88 3.93
N VAL A 73 -13.69 2.42 4.88
CA VAL A 73 -14.97 3.09 4.62
C VAL A 73 -14.96 4.50 5.17
N ASP A 74 -15.82 5.35 4.61
CA ASP A 74 -16.03 6.71 5.11
C ASP A 74 -16.90 6.70 6.39
N ARG A 75 -17.18 7.87 6.95
CA ARG A 75 -18.00 8.01 8.16
C ARG A 75 -19.44 7.49 7.99
N ASN A 76 -19.93 7.35 6.78
CA ASN A 76 -21.28 6.91 6.44
C ASN A 76 -21.32 5.43 5.98
N GLY A 77 -20.16 4.74 5.98
CA GLY A 77 -20.04 3.36 5.54
C GLY A 77 -19.83 3.19 4.02
N LEU A 78 -19.62 4.29 3.27
CA LEU A 78 -19.25 4.20 1.84
C LEU A 78 -17.85 3.65 1.68
N ILE A 79 -17.68 2.74 0.72
CA ILE A 79 -16.41 2.05 0.48
C ILE A 79 -15.41 2.99 -0.20
N LEU A 80 -14.28 3.24 0.48
CA LEU A 80 -13.13 3.97 -0.05
C LEU A 80 -12.06 3.02 -0.61
N ALA A 81 -11.90 1.84 0.01
CA ALA A 81 -11.06 0.75 -0.49
C ALA A 81 -11.65 -0.60 -0.11
N SER A 82 -11.63 -1.54 -1.05
CA SER A 82 -12.03 -2.94 -0.83
C SER A 82 -11.23 -3.88 -1.70
N SER A 83 -11.09 -5.14 -1.26
CA SER A 83 -10.44 -6.17 -2.03
C SER A 83 -11.48 -7.05 -2.72
N VAL A 84 -11.30 -7.30 -4.02
CA VAL A 84 -12.13 -8.19 -4.81
C VAL A 84 -11.34 -9.42 -5.23
N PRO A 85 -11.97 -10.59 -5.40
CA PRO A 85 -11.30 -11.76 -5.94
C PRO A 85 -10.67 -11.48 -7.30
N ALA A 86 -9.44 -11.92 -7.49
CA ALA A 86 -8.67 -11.77 -8.71
C ALA A 86 -7.95 -13.07 -9.06
N ALA A 87 -7.59 -13.22 -10.33
CA ALA A 87 -6.83 -14.34 -10.83
C ALA A 87 -5.42 -13.90 -11.24
N SER A 88 -4.43 -14.66 -10.83
CA SER A 88 -3.05 -14.48 -11.29
C SER A 88 -2.62 -15.69 -12.10
N ILE A 89 -2.13 -15.44 -13.30
CA ILE A 89 -1.73 -16.46 -14.25
C ILE A 89 -0.22 -16.62 -14.20
N TRP A 90 0.23 -17.85 -14.05
CA TRP A 90 1.64 -18.22 -14.04
C TRP A 90 1.88 -19.45 -14.91
N ALA A 91 3.11 -19.68 -15.31
CA ALA A 91 3.50 -20.78 -16.16
C ALA A 91 4.72 -21.53 -15.66
N ILE A 92 4.82 -22.79 -16.05
CA ILE A 92 6.03 -23.58 -16.12
C ILE A 92 6.39 -23.65 -17.60
N PRO A 93 7.38 -22.87 -18.10
CA PRO A 93 7.67 -22.78 -19.53
C PRO A 93 8.00 -24.12 -20.18
N GLU A 94 8.77 -25.00 -19.52
CA GLU A 94 9.10 -26.36 -19.98
C GLU A 94 7.87 -27.20 -20.34
N ASP A 95 6.77 -27.02 -19.62
CA ASP A 95 5.54 -27.79 -19.84
C ASP A 95 4.68 -27.23 -20.99
N VAL A 96 4.97 -26.01 -21.48
CA VAL A 96 4.19 -25.35 -22.55
C VAL A 96 4.76 -25.72 -23.91
N GLU A 97 4.10 -26.65 -24.62
CA GLU A 97 4.52 -27.11 -25.92
C GLU A 97 4.19 -26.07 -27.03
N GLN A 98 4.93 -24.97 -27.08
CA GLN A 98 4.66 -23.81 -27.95
C GLN A 98 4.68 -24.10 -29.44
N ASP A 99 5.35 -25.19 -29.88
CA ASP A 99 5.50 -25.55 -31.28
C ASP A 99 4.28 -26.26 -31.86
N ARG A 100 3.41 -26.79 -31.01
CA ARG A 100 2.18 -27.46 -31.45
C ARG A 100 1.16 -26.46 -32.00
N PRO A 101 0.62 -26.65 -33.21
CA PRO A 101 -0.33 -25.71 -33.82
C PRO A 101 -1.56 -25.42 -32.96
N GLU A 102 -2.09 -26.43 -32.25
CA GLU A 102 -3.23 -26.31 -31.33
C GLU A 102 -2.90 -25.42 -30.13
N VAL A 103 -1.71 -25.59 -29.53
CA VAL A 103 -1.25 -24.80 -28.40
C VAL A 103 -0.99 -23.35 -28.84
N ARG A 104 -0.40 -23.17 -30.03
CA ARG A 104 -0.17 -21.83 -30.61
C ARG A 104 -1.48 -21.05 -30.82
N ALA A 105 -2.55 -21.72 -31.25
CA ALA A 105 -3.88 -21.12 -31.37
C ALA A 105 -4.42 -20.67 -30.00
N LYS A 106 -4.33 -21.54 -28.99
CA LYS A 106 -4.72 -21.22 -27.59
C LYS A 106 -3.87 -20.10 -26.99
N LEU A 107 -2.56 -20.04 -27.27
CA LEU A 107 -1.68 -18.96 -26.82
C LEU A 107 -2.06 -17.60 -27.44
N LYS A 108 -2.54 -17.57 -28.67
CA LYS A 108 -3.07 -16.34 -29.29
C LYS A 108 -4.32 -15.85 -28.56
N GLU A 109 -5.22 -16.76 -28.22
CA GLU A 109 -6.42 -16.43 -27.44
C GLU A 109 -6.09 -16.00 -26.03
N LEU A 110 -5.15 -16.69 -25.36
CA LEU A 110 -4.61 -16.28 -24.06
C LEU A 110 -4.02 -14.88 -24.12
N ALA A 111 -3.20 -14.56 -25.12
CA ALA A 111 -2.61 -13.24 -25.29
C ALA A 111 -3.69 -12.15 -25.43
N LYS A 112 -4.78 -12.45 -26.16
CA LYS A 112 -5.93 -11.54 -26.29
C LYS A 112 -6.66 -11.35 -24.97
N LEU A 113 -6.95 -12.42 -24.21
CA LEU A 113 -7.58 -12.34 -22.88
C LEU A 113 -6.72 -11.59 -21.87
N LEU A 114 -5.41 -11.70 -22.00
CA LEU A 114 -4.44 -11.01 -21.15
C LEU A 114 -4.22 -9.53 -21.54
N ASP A 115 -4.81 -9.08 -22.66
CA ASP A 115 -4.48 -7.77 -23.25
C ASP A 115 -2.95 -7.57 -23.33
N MET A 116 -2.27 -8.52 -23.98
CA MET A 116 -0.81 -8.57 -24.08
C MET A 116 -0.39 -8.99 -25.50
N PRO A 117 0.62 -8.36 -26.11
CA PRO A 117 1.17 -8.81 -27.39
C PRO A 117 1.66 -10.27 -27.30
N LEU A 118 1.31 -11.08 -28.31
CA LEU A 118 1.73 -12.49 -28.36
C LEU A 118 3.25 -12.67 -28.23
N ALA A 119 4.02 -11.78 -28.83
CA ALA A 119 5.49 -11.80 -28.74
C ALA A 119 5.98 -11.62 -27.29
N THR A 120 5.30 -10.79 -26.51
CA THR A 120 5.61 -10.60 -25.07
C THR A 120 5.29 -11.85 -24.27
N LEU A 121 4.16 -12.50 -24.55
CA LEU A 121 3.80 -13.77 -23.92
C LEU A 121 4.82 -14.86 -24.26
N GLN A 122 5.18 -15.01 -25.55
CA GLN A 122 6.18 -15.97 -25.98
C GLN A 122 7.56 -15.69 -25.36
N GLY A 123 7.95 -14.42 -25.27
CA GLY A 123 9.21 -14.03 -24.60
C GLY A 123 9.26 -14.41 -23.12
N LYS A 124 8.10 -14.38 -22.41
CA LYS A 124 8.01 -14.86 -21.03
C LYS A 124 8.10 -16.38 -20.90
N LEU A 125 7.71 -17.10 -21.91
CA LEU A 125 7.74 -18.56 -21.98
C LEU A 125 9.00 -19.13 -22.65
N ALA A 126 9.90 -18.28 -23.15
CA ALA A 126 11.09 -18.70 -23.90
C ALA A 126 12.18 -19.35 -23.04
N ASP A 127 12.23 -19.06 -21.76
CA ASP A 127 13.24 -19.59 -20.82
C ASP A 127 12.70 -20.86 -20.15
N GLU A 128 12.96 -22.00 -20.80
CA GLU A 128 12.48 -23.32 -20.36
C GLU A 128 13.14 -23.82 -19.06
N ASP A 129 14.28 -23.25 -18.66
CA ASP A 129 14.95 -23.58 -17.39
C ASP A 129 14.16 -23.05 -16.17
N LYS A 130 13.24 -22.12 -16.37
CA LYS A 130 12.41 -21.58 -15.30
C LYS A 130 11.25 -22.50 -14.95
N THR A 131 11.20 -22.89 -13.68
CA THR A 131 10.11 -23.70 -13.14
C THR A 131 8.88 -22.87 -12.76
N PHE A 132 8.97 -21.53 -12.80
CA PHE A 132 7.89 -20.62 -12.44
C PHE A 132 8.08 -19.25 -13.08
N VAL A 133 7.06 -18.78 -13.81
CA VAL A 133 7.04 -17.44 -14.41
C VAL A 133 5.66 -16.82 -14.26
N TRP A 134 5.58 -15.62 -13.65
CA TRP A 134 4.35 -14.83 -13.68
C TRP A 134 4.07 -14.30 -15.10
N ILE A 135 2.93 -14.67 -15.66
CA ILE A 135 2.48 -14.12 -16.95
C ILE A 135 1.79 -12.77 -16.71
N LYS A 136 0.72 -12.77 -15.92
CA LYS A 136 0.02 -11.54 -15.50
C LYS A 136 -0.69 -11.78 -14.17
N ARG A 137 -0.63 -10.78 -13.27
CA ARG A 137 -1.22 -10.86 -11.95
C ARG A 137 -2.45 -9.95 -11.84
N GLN A 138 -3.31 -10.25 -10.87
CA GLN A 138 -4.47 -9.44 -10.47
C GLN A 138 -5.44 -9.15 -11.63
N LEU A 139 -5.66 -10.14 -12.50
CA LEU A 139 -6.72 -10.11 -13.52
C LEU A 139 -8.09 -10.20 -12.85
N ASP A 140 -9.09 -9.66 -13.51
CA ASP A 140 -10.47 -9.84 -13.09
C ASP A 140 -10.82 -11.33 -13.07
N TRP A 141 -11.57 -11.76 -12.04
CA TRP A 141 -11.84 -13.16 -11.80
C TRP A 141 -12.45 -13.89 -12.99
N ASP A 142 -13.39 -13.22 -13.69
CA ASP A 142 -14.08 -13.79 -14.86
C ASP A 142 -13.13 -14.04 -16.02
N VAL A 143 -12.15 -13.15 -16.23
CA VAL A 143 -11.09 -13.35 -17.25
C VAL A 143 -10.23 -14.56 -16.87
N GLY A 144 -9.89 -14.70 -15.58
CA GLY A 144 -9.18 -15.88 -15.08
C GLY A 144 -9.94 -17.18 -15.37
N GLN A 145 -11.25 -17.21 -15.17
CA GLN A 145 -12.09 -18.35 -15.47
C GLN A 145 -12.13 -18.68 -16.97
N GLN A 146 -12.14 -17.67 -17.84
CA GLN A 146 -12.05 -17.89 -19.29
C GLN A 146 -10.70 -18.48 -19.67
N ILE A 147 -9.61 -18.01 -19.08
CA ILE A 147 -8.25 -18.54 -19.30
C ILE A 147 -8.16 -19.99 -18.83
N ALA A 148 -8.74 -20.34 -17.68
CA ALA A 148 -8.75 -21.71 -17.18
C ALA A 148 -9.45 -22.69 -18.14
N LYS A 149 -10.50 -22.24 -18.86
CA LYS A 149 -11.22 -23.07 -19.87
C LYS A 149 -10.38 -23.37 -21.11
N LEU A 150 -9.32 -22.61 -21.39
CA LEU A 150 -8.42 -22.90 -22.52
C LEU A 150 -7.64 -24.18 -22.28
N ASP A 151 -7.50 -24.61 -21.04
CA ASP A 151 -6.79 -25.84 -20.63
C ASP A 151 -5.46 -26.02 -21.39
N ILE A 152 -4.54 -25.06 -21.14
CA ILE A 152 -3.19 -25.08 -21.71
C ILE A 152 -2.26 -25.72 -20.69
N LYS A 153 -1.67 -26.87 -21.05
CA LYS A 153 -0.66 -27.52 -20.21
C LYS A 153 0.49 -26.56 -19.94
N GLY A 154 0.94 -26.51 -18.68
CA GLY A 154 2.02 -25.60 -18.26
C GLY A 154 1.55 -24.18 -17.87
N ILE A 155 0.26 -23.86 -18.03
CA ILE A 155 -0.32 -22.58 -17.60
C ILE A 155 -1.31 -22.82 -16.47
N TYR A 156 -1.14 -22.09 -15.39
CA TYR A 156 -1.88 -22.29 -14.15
C TYR A 156 -2.47 -20.97 -13.65
N GLN A 157 -3.52 -21.09 -12.84
CA GLN A 157 -4.17 -19.97 -12.18
C GLN A 157 -3.98 -20.07 -10.67
N ARG A 158 -3.71 -18.91 -10.03
CA ARG A 158 -3.73 -18.75 -8.58
C ARG A 158 -4.79 -17.71 -8.22
N LYS A 159 -5.62 -17.99 -7.20
CA LYS A 159 -6.53 -17.01 -6.63
C LYS A 159 -5.72 -15.99 -5.82
N GLU A 160 -5.93 -14.72 -6.09
CA GLU A 160 -5.41 -13.59 -5.34
C GLU A 160 -6.54 -12.59 -5.06
N TYR A 161 -6.22 -11.49 -4.42
CA TYR A 161 -7.12 -10.35 -4.28
C TYR A 161 -6.54 -9.14 -5.00
N LYS A 162 -7.43 -8.29 -5.52
CA LYS A 162 -7.08 -7.01 -6.14
C LYS A 162 -7.74 -5.91 -5.35
N ARG A 163 -6.96 -4.94 -4.90
CA ARG A 163 -7.46 -3.79 -4.19
C ARG A 163 -8.10 -2.82 -5.16
N GLN A 164 -9.29 -2.29 -4.83
CA GLN A 164 -10.05 -1.31 -5.61
C GLN A 164 -10.31 -0.07 -4.79
N TYR A 165 -10.32 1.09 -5.46
CA TYR A 165 -10.46 2.41 -4.88
C TYR A 165 -11.54 3.19 -5.63
N PRO A 166 -12.83 3.02 -5.27
CA PRO A 166 -13.96 3.58 -6.03
C PRO A 166 -13.92 5.10 -6.19
N GLU A 167 -13.42 5.83 -5.17
CA GLU A 167 -13.32 7.30 -5.18
C GLU A 167 -12.14 7.84 -6.02
N GLY A 168 -11.32 6.97 -6.58
CA GLY A 168 -10.23 7.32 -7.50
C GLY A 168 -9.33 8.45 -6.99
N GLU A 169 -9.14 9.48 -7.83
CA GLU A 169 -8.26 10.62 -7.52
C GLU A 169 -8.70 11.44 -6.31
N ALA A 170 -10.00 11.49 -6.04
CA ALA A 170 -10.53 12.34 -4.99
C ALA A 170 -10.08 11.92 -3.59
N ALA A 171 -9.98 10.62 -3.32
CA ALA A 171 -9.58 10.08 -2.03
C ALA A 171 -8.15 9.51 -2.01
N ALA A 172 -7.42 9.57 -3.14
CA ALA A 172 -6.13 8.91 -3.31
C ALA A 172 -5.12 9.22 -2.20
N HIS A 173 -4.94 10.48 -1.85
CA HIS A 173 -3.98 10.89 -0.82
C HIS A 173 -4.41 10.52 0.61
N VAL A 174 -5.70 10.33 0.86
CA VAL A 174 -6.19 9.87 2.17
C VAL A 174 -6.01 8.36 2.26
N VAL A 175 -6.58 7.64 1.30
CA VAL A 175 -6.60 6.18 1.34
C VAL A 175 -5.21 5.60 1.04
N GLY A 176 -4.51 6.14 0.05
CA GLY A 176 -3.27 5.59 -0.45
C GLY A 176 -3.50 4.41 -1.39
N PHE A 177 -2.57 3.48 -1.42
CA PHE A 177 -2.64 2.27 -2.24
C PHE A 177 -1.76 1.14 -1.68
N THR A 178 -2.01 -0.07 -2.15
CA THR A 178 -1.18 -1.25 -1.86
C THR A 178 -0.30 -1.60 -3.06
N ASN A 179 0.80 -2.31 -2.83
CA ASN A 179 1.57 -2.96 -3.89
C ASN A 179 0.86 -4.24 -4.39
N VAL A 180 1.51 -4.97 -5.30
CA VAL A 180 0.97 -6.21 -5.88
C VAL A 180 0.90 -7.34 -4.84
N GLU A 181 1.70 -7.28 -3.80
CA GLU A 181 1.74 -8.21 -2.66
C GLU A 181 0.74 -7.83 -1.55
N ASP A 182 -0.15 -6.84 -1.82
CA ASP A 182 -1.18 -6.32 -0.90
C ASP A 182 -0.65 -5.64 0.36
N HIS A 183 0.59 -5.11 0.31
CA HIS A 183 1.17 -4.28 1.37
C HIS A 183 0.91 -2.81 1.11
N GLY A 184 0.45 -2.08 2.13
CA GLY A 184 0.22 -0.65 2.07
C GLY A 184 1.49 0.14 1.74
N GLN A 185 1.40 1.10 0.80
CA GLN A 185 2.52 1.90 0.34
C GLN A 185 2.37 3.37 0.73
N GLU A 186 1.15 3.87 0.78
CA GLU A 186 0.83 5.27 1.07
C GLU A 186 -0.48 5.38 1.88
N GLY A 187 -0.72 6.53 2.48
CA GLY A 187 -1.98 6.88 3.13
C GLY A 187 -2.38 5.98 4.29
N MET A 188 -3.68 5.77 4.45
CA MET A 188 -4.25 4.89 5.47
C MET A 188 -3.89 3.42 5.22
N GLU A 189 -3.73 3.00 3.96
CA GLU A 189 -3.24 1.67 3.61
C GLU A 189 -1.88 1.37 4.24
N LEU A 190 -0.96 2.34 4.24
CA LEU A 190 0.36 2.21 4.87
C LEU A 190 0.28 2.35 6.40
N ALA A 191 -0.44 3.38 6.87
CA ALA A 191 -0.50 3.69 8.29
C ALA A 191 -1.06 2.53 9.13
N PHE A 192 -2.02 1.80 8.57
CA PHE A 192 -2.73 0.70 9.23
C PHE A 192 -2.54 -0.65 8.52
N ASP A 193 -1.43 -0.83 7.82
CA ASP A 193 -1.17 -2.05 7.05
C ASP A 193 -1.33 -3.32 7.88
N LYS A 194 -0.83 -3.34 9.12
CA LYS A 194 -0.89 -4.49 10.03
C LYS A 194 -2.32 -4.89 10.43
N ASP A 195 -3.21 -3.91 10.60
CA ASP A 195 -4.60 -4.18 10.97
C ASP A 195 -5.42 -4.58 9.75
N LEU A 196 -5.16 -3.94 8.60
CA LEU A 196 -5.86 -4.18 7.34
C LEU A 196 -5.46 -5.50 6.68
N ALA A 197 -4.18 -5.92 6.72
CA ALA A 197 -3.68 -7.08 5.97
C ALA A 197 -4.25 -8.42 6.42
N GLY A 198 -4.70 -8.55 7.68
CA GLY A 198 -5.11 -9.82 8.25
C GLY A 198 -3.94 -10.78 8.47
N LYS A 199 -4.23 -12.05 8.61
CA LYS A 199 -3.22 -13.12 8.78
C LYS A 199 -3.52 -14.23 7.78
N PRO A 200 -2.58 -14.56 6.89
CA PRO A 200 -2.77 -15.66 5.95
C PRO A 200 -2.90 -16.99 6.68
N GLY A 201 -3.77 -17.83 6.16
CA GLY A 201 -3.87 -19.22 6.58
C GLY A 201 -2.84 -20.09 5.86
N SER A 202 -2.81 -21.37 6.21
CA SER A 202 -1.94 -22.32 5.55
C SER A 202 -2.57 -23.70 5.47
N ARG A 203 -2.32 -24.39 4.35
CA ARG A 203 -2.71 -25.79 4.15
C ARG A 203 -1.50 -26.57 3.64
N ARG A 204 -1.21 -27.68 4.29
CA ARG A 204 -0.18 -28.61 3.77
C ARG A 204 -0.80 -29.48 2.70
N VAL A 205 -0.17 -29.54 1.54
CA VAL A 205 -0.65 -30.30 0.38
C VAL A 205 0.48 -31.12 -0.24
N ILE A 206 0.15 -32.29 -0.74
CA ILE A 206 1.04 -33.05 -1.62
C ILE A 206 0.74 -32.60 -3.05
N LYS A 207 1.78 -32.18 -3.77
CA LYS A 207 1.70 -31.83 -5.18
C LYS A 207 2.31 -32.92 -6.05
N ASP A 208 1.69 -33.19 -7.19
CA ASP A 208 2.28 -34.04 -8.21
C ASP A 208 3.46 -33.32 -8.92
N ARG A 209 4.12 -34.04 -9.83
CA ARG A 209 5.21 -33.50 -10.64
C ARG A 209 4.78 -32.28 -11.49
N LEU A 210 3.50 -32.14 -11.77
CA LEU A 210 2.93 -31.03 -12.53
C LEU A 210 2.47 -29.86 -11.63
N GLY A 211 2.77 -29.93 -10.31
CA GLY A 211 2.39 -28.88 -9.36
C GLY A 211 0.91 -28.89 -8.96
N ARG A 212 0.10 -29.88 -9.39
CA ARG A 212 -1.30 -30.00 -9.00
C ARG A 212 -1.42 -30.58 -7.61
N VAL A 213 -2.36 -30.07 -6.84
CA VAL A 213 -2.67 -30.61 -5.51
C VAL A 213 -3.34 -31.96 -5.65
N VAL A 214 -2.70 -33.00 -5.16
CA VAL A 214 -3.21 -34.39 -5.17
C VAL A 214 -3.97 -34.68 -3.89
N GLU A 215 -3.42 -34.25 -2.75
CA GLU A 215 -3.99 -34.55 -1.43
C GLU A 215 -3.66 -33.43 -0.42
N GLY A 216 -4.61 -33.15 0.48
CA GLY A 216 -4.38 -32.29 1.65
C GLY A 216 -3.88 -33.13 2.83
N VAL A 217 -2.77 -32.73 3.44
CA VAL A 217 -2.14 -33.47 4.55
C VAL A 217 -2.15 -32.62 5.81
N GLY A 218 -2.76 -33.13 6.87
CA GLY A 218 -2.79 -32.49 8.17
C GLY A 218 -3.89 -31.43 8.32
N ALA A 219 -3.81 -30.67 9.41
CA ALA A 219 -4.80 -29.64 9.74
C ALA A 219 -4.59 -28.38 8.86
N GLU A 220 -5.69 -27.83 8.36
CA GLU A 220 -5.73 -26.53 7.70
C GLU A 220 -5.79 -25.43 8.77
N VAL A 221 -4.95 -24.42 8.64
CA VAL A 221 -5.04 -23.18 9.40
C VAL A 221 -5.82 -22.19 8.56
N PRO A 222 -7.07 -21.82 8.93
CA PRO A 222 -7.85 -20.88 8.15
C PRO A 222 -7.22 -19.48 8.18
N PRO A 223 -7.35 -18.69 7.12
CA PRO A 223 -6.95 -17.28 7.13
C PRO A 223 -7.84 -16.49 8.09
N VAL A 224 -7.26 -15.44 8.66
CA VAL A 224 -8.01 -14.44 9.46
C VAL A 224 -8.01 -13.14 8.67
N ASP A 225 -9.18 -12.73 8.22
CA ASP A 225 -9.33 -11.50 7.44
C ASP A 225 -8.91 -10.27 8.23
N GLY A 226 -8.48 -9.23 7.51
CA GLY A 226 -8.12 -7.95 8.09
C GLY A 226 -9.32 -7.23 8.68
N LYS A 227 -9.05 -6.30 9.61
CA LYS A 227 -10.09 -5.49 10.25
C LYS A 227 -10.55 -4.39 9.31
N ASP A 228 -11.85 -4.20 9.19
CA ASP A 228 -12.43 -3.04 8.51
C ASP A 228 -12.12 -1.76 9.31
N MET A 229 -11.87 -0.66 8.58
CA MET A 229 -11.54 0.64 9.14
C MET A 229 -12.54 1.69 8.67
N GLN A 230 -13.13 2.41 9.62
CA GLN A 230 -13.98 3.56 9.35
C GLN A 230 -13.20 4.86 9.60
N LEU A 231 -13.22 5.75 8.61
CA LEU A 231 -12.60 7.07 8.69
C LEU A 231 -13.63 8.15 9.02
N SER A 232 -13.18 9.28 9.54
CA SER A 232 -14.01 10.48 9.73
C SER A 232 -14.32 11.21 8.42
N ILE A 233 -13.66 10.86 7.32
CA ILE A 233 -13.88 11.44 5.99
C ILE A 233 -15.35 11.26 5.58
N ASP A 234 -15.93 12.32 5.02
CA ASP A 234 -17.21 12.29 4.33
C ASP A 234 -16.94 12.30 2.82
N SER A 235 -17.28 11.21 2.14
CA SER A 235 -16.97 11.04 0.72
C SER A 235 -17.56 12.14 -0.17
N LYS A 236 -18.74 12.66 0.19
CA LYS A 236 -19.36 13.74 -0.59
C LYS A 236 -18.59 15.05 -0.42
N VAL A 237 -18.21 15.38 0.82
CA VAL A 237 -17.40 16.57 1.12
C VAL A 237 -16.02 16.44 0.48
N GLN A 238 -15.40 15.27 0.58
CA GLN A 238 -14.10 14.95 -0.02
C GLN A 238 -14.12 15.13 -1.53
N PHE A 239 -15.10 14.53 -2.22
CA PHE A 239 -15.24 14.63 -3.67
C PHE A 239 -15.47 16.08 -4.11
N PHE A 240 -16.36 16.80 -3.44
CA PHE A 240 -16.63 18.19 -3.74
C PHE A 240 -15.40 19.08 -3.52
N ALA A 241 -14.70 18.91 -2.40
CA ALA A 241 -13.47 19.64 -2.10
C ALA A 241 -12.39 19.38 -3.16
N TYR A 242 -12.20 18.12 -3.55
CA TYR A 242 -11.24 17.76 -4.59
C TYR A 242 -11.62 18.38 -5.95
N GLN A 243 -12.86 18.27 -6.36
CA GLN A 243 -13.34 18.81 -7.64
C GLN A 243 -13.11 20.33 -7.72
N LYS A 244 -13.51 21.06 -6.68
CA LYS A 244 -13.32 22.52 -6.62
C LYS A 244 -11.85 22.91 -6.58
N LEU A 245 -11.03 22.18 -5.83
CA LEU A 245 -9.59 22.37 -5.81
C LEU A 245 -8.96 22.20 -7.19
N ARG A 246 -9.23 21.06 -7.84
CA ARG A 246 -8.73 20.76 -9.18
C ARG A 246 -9.10 21.89 -10.18
N ASP A 247 -10.38 22.22 -10.23
CA ASP A 247 -10.89 23.23 -11.17
C ASP A 247 -10.25 24.61 -10.91
N THR A 248 -10.05 24.99 -9.64
CA THR A 248 -9.39 26.22 -9.23
C THR A 248 -7.92 26.24 -9.62
N VAL A 249 -7.18 25.16 -9.32
CA VAL A 249 -5.76 25.06 -9.67
C VAL A 249 -5.56 25.16 -11.19
N GLN A 250 -6.43 24.52 -11.97
CA GLN A 250 -6.38 24.55 -13.43
C GLN A 250 -6.75 25.95 -13.97
N ALA A 251 -7.82 26.56 -13.48
CA ALA A 251 -8.27 27.88 -13.90
C ALA A 251 -7.22 28.97 -13.67
N HIS A 252 -6.52 28.88 -12.52
CA HIS A 252 -5.47 29.83 -12.15
C HIS A 252 -4.06 29.42 -12.61
N LYS A 253 -3.94 28.30 -13.34
CA LYS A 253 -2.64 27.76 -13.79
C LYS A 253 -1.64 27.63 -12.64
N ALA A 254 -2.14 27.31 -11.44
CA ALA A 254 -1.30 27.08 -10.27
C ALA A 254 -0.57 25.73 -10.39
N LYS A 255 0.59 25.59 -9.75
CA LYS A 255 1.36 24.34 -9.79
C LYS A 255 0.70 23.25 -8.97
N ALA A 256 0.11 23.61 -7.84
CA ALA A 256 -0.51 22.69 -6.90
C ALA A 256 -1.49 23.45 -5.99
N GLY A 257 -2.30 22.69 -5.26
CA GLY A 257 -3.16 23.20 -4.22
C GLY A 257 -3.58 22.11 -3.23
N SER A 258 -4.11 22.53 -2.09
CA SER A 258 -4.62 21.61 -1.06
C SER A 258 -5.83 22.21 -0.37
N VAL A 259 -6.72 21.34 0.12
CA VAL A 259 -7.89 21.68 0.94
C VAL A 259 -7.94 20.77 2.15
N VAL A 260 -8.23 21.35 3.31
CA VAL A 260 -8.57 20.63 4.55
C VAL A 260 -9.91 21.14 5.03
N VAL A 261 -10.82 20.23 5.35
CA VAL A 261 -12.13 20.54 5.97
C VAL A 261 -12.22 19.77 7.28
N LEU A 262 -12.40 20.50 8.36
CA LEU A 262 -12.57 19.97 9.70
C LEU A 262 -13.97 20.25 10.23
N ASP A 263 -14.51 19.35 11.04
CA ASP A 263 -15.62 19.67 11.90
C ASP A 263 -15.12 20.54 13.05
N ALA A 264 -15.62 21.77 13.16
CA ALA A 264 -15.15 22.74 14.16
C ALA A 264 -15.49 22.34 15.60
N ARG A 265 -16.43 21.41 15.83
CA ARG A 265 -16.85 20.97 17.16
C ARG A 265 -16.04 19.76 17.63
N THR A 266 -15.78 18.81 16.72
CA THR A 266 -15.17 17.52 17.05
C THR A 266 -13.69 17.47 16.68
N GLY A 267 -13.23 18.31 15.75
CA GLY A 267 -11.89 18.26 15.16
C GLY A 267 -11.74 17.13 14.12
N GLU A 268 -12.81 16.41 13.80
CA GLU A 268 -12.77 15.34 12.80
C GLU A 268 -12.44 15.89 11.41
N VAL A 269 -11.61 15.15 10.67
CA VAL A 269 -11.25 15.48 9.28
C VAL A 269 -12.37 14.99 8.36
N LEU A 270 -13.14 15.93 7.81
CA LEU A 270 -14.22 15.62 6.86
C LEU A 270 -13.71 15.50 5.43
N ALA A 271 -12.69 16.29 5.07
CA ALA A 271 -12.02 16.19 3.78
C ALA A 271 -10.56 16.64 3.87
N LEU A 272 -9.72 15.97 3.08
CA LEU A 272 -8.31 16.30 2.88
C LEU A 272 -7.96 16.01 1.44
N ALA A 273 -7.90 17.06 0.60
CA ALA A 273 -7.68 16.94 -0.82
C ALA A 273 -6.39 17.66 -1.26
N ASN A 274 -5.70 17.08 -2.23
CA ASN A 274 -4.51 17.66 -2.85
C ASN A 274 -4.62 17.55 -4.37
N TYR A 275 -4.02 18.51 -5.07
CA TYR A 275 -3.85 18.49 -6.51
C TYR A 275 -2.43 18.99 -6.88
N PRO A 276 -1.69 18.35 -7.84
CA PRO A 276 -2.11 17.19 -8.61
C PRO A 276 -2.33 15.92 -7.78
N SER A 277 -3.18 15.02 -8.29
CA SER A 277 -3.51 13.74 -7.68
C SER A 277 -3.24 12.58 -8.64
N TYR A 278 -3.59 11.38 -8.26
CA TYR A 278 -3.38 10.15 -9.02
C TYR A 278 -4.55 9.18 -8.86
N VAL A 279 -4.66 8.24 -9.80
CA VAL A 279 -5.61 7.12 -9.71
C VAL A 279 -4.89 5.94 -9.06
N PRO A 280 -5.30 5.47 -7.86
CA PRO A 280 -4.59 4.40 -7.15
C PRO A 280 -4.48 3.09 -7.94
N ASP A 281 -5.44 2.80 -8.82
CA ASP A 281 -5.43 1.61 -9.67
C ASP A 281 -4.54 1.74 -10.92
N LYS A 282 -4.18 2.98 -11.32
CA LYS A 282 -3.40 3.27 -12.53
C LYS A 282 -2.11 3.99 -12.16
N ARG A 283 -1.10 3.24 -11.75
CA ARG A 283 0.15 3.78 -11.19
C ARG A 283 1.32 3.84 -12.17
N GLN A 284 1.06 3.71 -13.47
CA GLN A 284 2.10 3.85 -14.48
C GLN A 284 2.54 5.32 -14.56
N ASN A 285 3.85 5.54 -14.51
CA ASN A 285 4.48 6.86 -14.63
C ASN A 285 4.08 7.89 -13.55
N LEU A 286 3.75 7.44 -12.33
CA LEU A 286 3.50 8.35 -11.21
C LEU A 286 4.76 9.15 -10.86
N THR A 287 4.56 10.44 -10.63
CA THR A 287 5.61 11.34 -10.13
C THR A 287 5.48 11.54 -8.62
N GLY A 288 6.59 11.85 -7.94
CA GLY A 288 6.56 12.19 -6.52
C GLY A 288 5.66 13.40 -6.21
N GLU A 289 5.47 14.28 -7.18
CA GLU A 289 4.57 15.43 -7.08
C GLU A 289 3.10 15.02 -6.94
N GLN A 290 2.68 13.97 -7.65
CA GLN A 290 1.32 13.44 -7.59
C GLN A 290 1.05 12.64 -6.30
N LEU A 291 2.07 11.97 -5.76
CA LEU A 291 1.95 11.18 -4.53
C LEU A 291 1.94 12.05 -3.26
N ARG A 292 2.47 13.26 -3.35
CA ARG A 292 2.71 14.11 -2.19
C ARG A 292 1.43 14.62 -1.55
N ASN A 293 1.17 14.25 -0.31
CA ASN A 293 0.08 14.78 0.51
C ASN A 293 0.46 16.16 1.09
N ARG A 294 0.36 17.20 0.23
CA ARG A 294 0.82 18.56 0.54
C ARG A 294 0.16 19.16 1.76
N ALA A 295 -1.12 18.86 1.98
CA ALA A 295 -1.86 19.38 3.12
C ALA A 295 -1.20 19.01 4.47
N LEU A 296 -0.52 17.85 4.53
CA LEU A 296 0.14 17.32 5.73
C LEU A 296 1.66 17.51 5.72
N THR A 297 2.30 17.48 4.54
CA THR A 297 3.76 17.41 4.41
C THR A 297 4.42 18.74 4.09
N ASP A 298 3.71 19.63 3.36
CA ASP A 298 4.25 20.90 2.95
C ASP A 298 4.08 21.93 4.07
N VAL A 299 5.14 22.68 4.33
CA VAL A 299 5.11 23.76 5.30
C VAL A 299 5.39 25.09 4.61
N PHE A 300 4.72 26.12 5.07
CA PHE A 300 4.86 27.49 4.56
C PHE A 300 4.75 28.50 5.70
N GLU A 301 5.21 29.71 5.45
CA GLU A 301 4.98 30.83 6.37
C GLU A 301 3.54 31.32 6.20
N PRO A 302 2.70 31.27 7.25
CA PRO A 302 1.25 31.51 7.10
C PRO A 302 0.91 32.97 6.74
N GLY A 303 1.82 33.90 6.95
CA GLY A 303 1.59 35.31 6.69
C GLY A 303 0.39 35.85 7.47
N SER A 304 -0.36 36.79 6.86
CA SER A 304 -1.48 37.48 7.52
C SER A 304 -2.59 36.58 8.06
N THR A 305 -2.62 35.29 7.70
CA THR A 305 -3.62 34.36 8.22
C THR A 305 -3.44 34.07 9.71
N ILE A 306 -2.27 34.37 10.29
CA ILE A 306 -2.02 34.19 11.72
C ILE A 306 -2.47 35.40 12.59
N LYS A 307 -2.71 36.55 11.98
CA LYS A 307 -3.06 37.78 12.73
C LYS A 307 -4.27 37.60 13.66
N PRO A 308 -5.32 36.86 13.32
CA PRO A 308 -6.42 36.60 14.24
C PRO A 308 -5.97 35.95 15.55
N ILE A 309 -4.98 35.06 15.52
CA ILE A 309 -4.45 34.38 16.73
C ILE A 309 -3.69 35.39 17.59
N THR A 310 -2.84 36.21 16.99
CA THR A 310 -2.10 37.30 17.69
C THR A 310 -3.04 38.31 18.33
N VAL A 311 -4.05 38.74 17.57
CA VAL A 311 -5.03 39.73 18.08
C VAL A 311 -5.98 39.06 19.09
N GLY A 312 -6.34 37.81 18.92
CA GLY A 312 -7.12 37.02 19.89
C GLY A 312 -6.44 36.98 21.25
N LEU A 313 -5.13 36.70 21.30
CA LEU A 313 -4.35 36.76 22.51
C LEU A 313 -4.39 38.16 23.16
N ALA A 314 -4.26 39.22 22.33
CA ALA A 314 -4.29 40.60 22.86
C ALA A 314 -5.65 40.95 23.50
N LEU A 315 -6.74 40.50 22.90
CA LEU A 315 -8.10 40.68 23.43
C LEU A 315 -8.31 39.83 24.71
N GLU A 316 -7.92 38.54 24.67
CA GLU A 316 -8.05 37.64 25.81
C GLU A 316 -7.25 38.11 27.04
N SER A 317 -6.08 38.67 26.82
CA SER A 317 -5.24 39.26 27.90
C SER A 317 -5.88 40.48 28.56
N GLY A 318 -6.97 41.04 28.04
CA GLY A 318 -7.63 42.24 28.53
C GLY A 318 -6.85 43.54 28.27
N ARG A 319 -5.67 43.49 27.65
CA ARG A 319 -4.85 44.69 27.33
C ARG A 319 -5.45 45.53 26.22
N PHE A 320 -6.25 44.90 25.36
CA PHE A 320 -6.92 45.51 24.24
C PHE A 320 -8.42 45.15 24.21
N LYS A 321 -9.19 46.05 23.65
CA LYS A 321 -10.61 45.83 23.30
C LYS A 321 -10.76 46.01 21.80
N PRO A 322 -11.84 45.48 21.16
CA PRO A 322 -12.06 45.68 19.73
C PRO A 322 -11.98 47.13 19.27
N GLU A 323 -12.44 48.06 20.10
CA GLU A 323 -12.49 49.51 19.85
C GLU A 323 -11.19 50.25 20.21
N THR A 324 -10.22 49.56 20.83
CA THR A 324 -8.95 50.19 21.20
C THR A 324 -8.25 50.73 19.95
N SER A 325 -7.90 52.01 20.02
CA SER A 325 -7.24 52.71 18.91
C SER A 325 -5.75 52.35 18.80
N VAL A 326 -5.31 52.07 17.59
CA VAL A 326 -3.92 51.76 17.22
C VAL A 326 -3.51 52.71 16.11
N ASP A 327 -2.60 53.60 16.36
CA ASP A 327 -2.06 54.50 15.35
C ASP A 327 -1.06 53.78 14.46
N THR A 328 -1.38 53.68 13.14
CA THR A 328 -0.55 53.03 12.11
C THR A 328 0.24 54.05 11.28
N THR A 329 0.14 55.35 11.59
CA THR A 329 0.86 56.42 10.88
C THR A 329 2.37 56.23 11.00
N PRO A 330 3.16 56.43 9.97
CA PRO A 330 2.83 56.78 8.58
C PRO A 330 2.67 55.54 7.66
N GLY A 331 2.24 54.42 8.18
CA GLY A 331 2.17 53.09 7.46
C GLY A 331 3.50 52.36 7.41
N ARG A 332 4.48 52.78 8.26
CA ARG A 332 5.80 52.16 8.39
C ARG A 332 6.24 52.20 9.86
N LEU A 333 6.90 51.12 10.28
CA LEU A 333 7.46 50.98 11.63
C LEU A 333 8.85 50.36 11.55
N THR A 334 9.86 51.01 12.12
CA THR A 334 11.21 50.48 12.15
C THR A 334 11.52 49.90 13.52
N ILE A 335 11.94 48.63 13.54
CA ILE A 335 12.35 47.91 14.76
C ILE A 335 13.75 47.37 14.54
N THR A 336 14.70 47.74 15.40
CA THR A 336 16.12 47.30 15.34
C THR A 336 16.73 47.40 13.93
N GLY A 337 16.45 48.50 13.22
CA GLY A 337 16.96 48.75 11.87
C GLY A 337 16.21 48.12 10.72
N SER A 338 15.20 47.25 10.99
CA SER A 338 14.35 46.64 9.97
C SER A 338 13.00 47.36 9.90
N THR A 339 12.52 47.65 8.68
CA THR A 339 11.26 48.37 8.46
C THR A 339 10.13 47.43 8.08
N ILE A 340 9.05 47.48 8.82
CA ILE A 340 7.76 46.81 8.58
C ILE A 340 6.83 47.84 7.91
N SER A 341 6.15 47.47 6.87
CA SER A 341 5.28 48.37 6.12
C SER A 341 3.89 47.78 5.88
N ASP A 342 2.90 48.66 5.89
CA ASP A 342 1.57 48.40 5.34
C ASP A 342 1.55 48.75 3.85
N THR A 343 0.53 48.29 3.15
CA THR A 343 0.30 48.64 1.75
C THR A 343 -0.08 50.12 1.59
N HIS A 344 -0.73 50.70 2.60
CA HIS A 344 -1.16 52.09 2.64
C HIS A 344 -0.94 52.66 4.05
N ASN A 345 -0.90 53.98 4.18
CA ASN A 345 -1.05 54.63 5.47
C ASN A 345 -2.53 54.64 5.88
N TYR A 346 -2.88 53.82 6.86
CA TYR A 346 -4.26 53.69 7.34
C TYR A 346 -4.62 54.68 8.44
N GLY A 347 -3.65 55.43 8.93
CA GLY A 347 -3.87 56.37 10.04
C GLY A 347 -4.20 55.66 11.36
N LEU A 348 -5.21 56.17 12.04
CA LEU A 348 -5.70 55.63 13.30
C LEU A 348 -6.73 54.52 12.99
N LEU A 349 -6.44 53.29 13.43
CA LEU A 349 -7.33 52.13 13.30
C LEU A 349 -7.79 51.67 14.69
N THR A 350 -8.94 51.04 14.78
CA THR A 350 -9.30 50.17 15.91
C THR A 350 -8.61 48.81 15.79
N VAL A 351 -8.57 48.01 16.84
CA VAL A 351 -8.08 46.63 16.76
C VAL A 351 -8.88 45.81 15.72
N GLU A 352 -10.19 46.01 15.64
CA GLU A 352 -11.02 45.44 14.58
C GLU A 352 -10.56 45.91 13.18
N GLY A 353 -10.27 47.23 13.06
CA GLY A 353 -9.76 47.80 11.82
C GLY A 353 -8.39 47.26 11.42
N VAL A 354 -7.52 46.94 12.38
CA VAL A 354 -6.21 46.30 12.11
C VAL A 354 -6.40 44.94 11.44
N ILE A 355 -7.35 44.13 11.89
CA ILE A 355 -7.67 42.85 11.24
C ILE A 355 -8.33 43.08 9.89
N GLN A 356 -9.33 43.95 9.81
CA GLN A 356 -10.07 44.24 8.57
C GLN A 356 -9.17 44.76 7.44
N LYS A 357 -8.20 45.66 7.79
CA LYS A 357 -7.21 46.20 6.83
C LYS A 357 -5.98 45.32 6.68
N SER A 358 -5.87 44.27 7.47
CA SER A 358 -4.69 43.41 7.54
C SER A 358 -3.38 44.19 7.76
N SER A 359 -3.41 45.19 8.64
CA SER A 359 -2.25 46.06 8.92
C SER A 359 -1.11 45.28 9.61
N ASN A 360 0.05 45.24 8.97
CA ASN A 360 1.28 44.72 9.57
C ASN A 360 1.77 45.60 10.71
N VAL A 361 1.74 46.92 10.49
CA VAL A 361 2.15 47.92 11.49
C VAL A 361 1.25 47.86 12.72
N GLY A 362 -0.07 47.81 12.52
CA GLY A 362 -1.04 47.69 13.60
C GLY A 362 -0.87 46.40 14.39
N THR A 363 -0.77 45.26 13.72
CA THR A 363 -0.57 43.97 14.38
C THR A 363 0.76 43.94 15.15
N THR A 364 1.83 44.48 14.57
CA THR A 364 3.13 44.58 15.26
C THR A 364 3.03 45.45 16.51
N LYS A 365 2.40 46.63 16.45
CA LYS A 365 2.24 47.50 17.62
C LYS A 365 1.44 46.84 18.75
N ILE A 366 0.44 46.04 18.42
CA ILE A 366 -0.30 45.20 19.37
C ILE A 366 0.63 44.15 19.97
N ALA A 367 1.30 43.35 19.12
CA ALA A 367 2.17 42.27 19.55
C ALA A 367 3.35 42.67 20.39
N MET A 368 3.93 43.87 20.16
CA MET A 368 5.05 44.40 20.95
C MET A 368 4.64 44.80 22.36
N GLN A 369 3.34 44.89 22.67
CA GLN A 369 2.82 45.08 24.02
C GLN A 369 2.51 43.77 24.74
N LEU A 370 2.65 42.63 24.04
CA LEU A 370 2.49 41.30 24.61
C LEU A 370 3.86 40.72 24.97
N PRO A 371 4.00 39.99 26.09
CA PRO A 371 5.20 39.21 26.36
C PRO A 371 5.47 38.19 25.28
N ALA A 372 6.70 38.06 24.81
CA ALA A 372 7.08 37.07 23.80
C ALA A 372 6.76 35.64 24.25
N GLN A 373 6.81 35.37 25.55
CA GLN A 373 6.44 34.08 26.13
C GLN A 373 4.96 33.77 25.91
N GLU A 374 4.05 34.70 26.20
CA GLU A 374 2.62 34.53 26.03
C GLU A 374 2.27 34.25 24.54
N MET A 375 2.89 34.98 23.61
CA MET A 375 2.73 34.73 22.18
C MET A 375 3.20 33.32 21.79
N TRP A 376 4.38 32.92 22.30
CA TRP A 376 4.92 31.59 21.99
C TRP A 376 4.04 30.48 22.58
N GLU A 377 3.55 30.62 23.78
CA GLU A 377 2.65 29.68 24.45
C GLU A 377 1.33 29.54 23.66
N THR A 378 0.75 30.65 23.23
CA THR A 378 -0.47 30.67 22.43
C THR A 378 -0.25 29.98 21.08
N PHE A 379 0.81 30.31 20.34
CA PHE A 379 1.13 29.68 19.08
C PHE A 379 1.41 28.16 19.23
N SER A 380 2.05 27.80 20.35
CA SER A 380 2.29 26.40 20.69
C SER A 380 1.01 25.66 21.06
N ALA A 381 0.11 26.30 21.82
CA ALA A 381 -1.17 25.71 22.26
C ALA A 381 -2.10 25.42 21.07
N VAL A 382 -2.13 26.29 20.06
CA VAL A 382 -2.89 26.03 18.82
C VAL A 382 -2.19 25.04 17.87
N GLY A 383 -0.99 24.54 18.22
CA GLY A 383 -0.32 23.42 17.57
C GLY A 383 0.83 23.78 16.61
N PHE A 384 1.27 25.04 16.53
CA PHE A 384 2.43 25.37 15.70
C PHE A 384 3.73 24.85 16.30
N GLY A 385 4.63 24.37 15.44
CA GLY A 385 5.89 23.75 15.85
C GLY A 385 5.76 22.36 16.46
N GLN A 386 4.55 21.81 16.54
CA GLN A 386 4.27 20.48 17.09
C GLN A 386 3.76 19.55 15.97
N LYS A 387 4.17 18.27 16.02
CA LYS A 387 3.65 17.27 15.11
C LYS A 387 2.18 17.01 15.42
N PRO A 388 1.26 17.22 14.47
CA PRO A 388 -0.16 16.86 14.65
C PRO A 388 -0.33 15.39 15.06
N GLN A 389 -1.21 15.16 16.03
CA GLN A 389 -1.54 13.81 16.52
C GLN A 389 -2.54 13.12 15.59
N ILE A 390 -2.11 12.85 14.37
CA ILE A 390 -2.87 12.13 13.35
C ILE A 390 -2.07 10.92 12.90
N ALA A 391 -2.71 9.76 12.84
CA ALA A 391 -2.09 8.52 12.40
C ALA A 391 -1.94 8.51 10.87
N PHE A 392 -1.01 9.33 10.37
CA PHE A 392 -0.74 9.46 8.94
C PHE A 392 0.78 9.52 8.70
N PRO A 393 1.31 8.89 7.63
CA PRO A 393 2.74 8.94 7.33
C PRO A 393 3.19 10.35 6.90
N GLY A 394 4.41 10.73 7.29
CA GLY A 394 5.06 11.94 6.77
C GLY A 394 4.51 13.28 7.26
N VAL A 395 3.70 13.33 8.32
CA VAL A 395 3.12 14.57 8.85
C VAL A 395 4.21 15.50 9.34
N ALA A 396 4.21 16.75 8.83
CA ALA A 396 5.16 17.79 9.21
C ALA A 396 4.78 18.46 10.53
N SER A 397 5.79 18.80 11.33
CA SER A 397 5.62 19.56 12.59
C SER A 397 5.63 21.07 12.37
N GLY A 398 6.06 21.55 11.20
CA GLY A 398 6.37 22.96 11.03
C GLY A 398 7.55 23.41 11.92
N ARG A 399 7.67 24.73 12.10
CA ARG A 399 8.73 25.31 12.93
C ARG A 399 8.22 26.49 13.74
N LEU A 400 8.39 26.42 15.04
CA LEU A 400 8.21 27.55 15.98
C LEU A 400 9.41 27.56 16.91
N ARG A 401 10.27 28.56 16.76
CA ARG A 401 11.46 28.71 17.65
C ARG A 401 11.06 29.10 19.07
N PRO A 402 11.78 28.64 20.10
CA PRO A 402 11.53 29.06 21.47
C PRO A 402 11.62 30.58 21.63
N TYR A 403 10.70 31.18 22.37
CA TYR A 403 10.60 32.64 22.56
C TYR A 403 11.89 33.30 23.11
N LYS A 404 12.67 32.56 23.92
CA LYS A 404 13.96 33.02 24.47
C LYS A 404 14.99 33.38 23.40
N SER A 405 14.83 32.86 22.20
CA SER A 405 15.70 33.14 21.05
C SER A 405 15.20 34.30 20.18
N TRP A 406 14.03 34.85 20.47
CA TRP A 406 13.45 35.91 19.65
C TRP A 406 14.08 37.25 19.89
N ARG A 407 14.55 37.89 18.85
CA ARG A 407 14.86 39.31 18.83
C ARG A 407 13.57 40.12 18.67
N PRO A 408 13.52 41.42 19.06
CA PRO A 408 12.31 42.23 18.91
C PRO A 408 11.71 42.19 17.47
N ILE A 409 12.57 42.22 16.45
CA ILE A 409 12.10 42.13 15.05
C ILE A 409 11.47 40.76 14.75
N GLU A 410 11.93 39.68 15.36
CA GLU A 410 11.37 38.33 15.13
C GLU A 410 10.01 38.18 15.82
N GLN A 411 9.82 38.71 17.03
CA GLN A 411 8.50 38.82 17.67
C GLN A 411 7.54 39.62 16.78
N ALA A 412 7.99 40.74 16.24
CA ALA A 412 7.22 41.57 15.32
C ALA A 412 6.80 40.79 14.06
N THR A 413 7.75 40.12 13.38
CA THR A 413 7.44 39.39 12.15
C THR A 413 6.57 38.16 12.38
N MET A 414 6.76 37.43 13.48
CA MET A 414 5.90 36.30 13.84
C MET A 414 4.46 36.71 14.09
N SER A 415 4.22 37.95 14.59
CA SER A 415 2.86 38.44 14.84
C SER A 415 1.96 38.46 13.58
N TYR A 416 2.55 38.58 12.40
CA TYR A 416 1.86 38.59 11.12
C TYR A 416 2.33 37.47 10.18
N GLY A 417 2.94 36.41 10.77
CA GLY A 417 3.10 35.10 10.14
C GLY A 417 4.40 34.85 9.37
N TYR A 418 5.48 35.59 9.69
CA TYR A 418 6.82 35.32 9.17
C TYR A 418 7.79 34.86 10.25
N GLY A 419 8.71 33.99 9.90
CA GLY A 419 9.70 33.43 10.85
C GLY A 419 9.21 32.18 11.60
N LEU A 420 8.00 31.75 11.36
CA LEU A 420 7.48 30.43 11.71
C LEU A 420 6.97 29.72 10.46
N SER A 421 6.82 28.40 10.50
CA SER A 421 6.21 27.65 9.41
C SER A 421 5.22 26.62 9.94
N ALA A 422 4.15 26.40 9.18
CA ALA A 422 3.09 25.46 9.49
C ALA A 422 2.60 24.76 8.22
N SER A 423 2.04 23.56 8.37
CA SER A 423 1.30 22.91 7.29
C SER A 423 -0.13 23.47 7.19
N LEU A 424 -0.79 23.25 6.05
CA LEU A 424 -2.19 23.64 5.90
C LEU A 424 -3.07 22.97 6.95
N PHE A 425 -2.76 21.71 7.31
CA PHE A 425 -3.48 21.00 8.36
C PHE A 425 -3.34 21.67 9.73
N GLN A 426 -2.13 22.14 10.08
CA GLN A 426 -1.92 22.89 11.31
C GLN A 426 -2.69 24.22 11.32
N MET A 427 -2.72 24.93 10.18
CA MET A 427 -3.50 26.15 10.03
C MET A 427 -5.01 25.91 10.15
N ALA A 428 -5.51 24.82 9.58
CA ALA A 428 -6.94 24.48 9.68
C ALA A 428 -7.36 24.08 11.10
N ARG A 429 -6.42 23.53 11.89
CA ARG A 429 -6.64 23.11 13.29
C ARG A 429 -6.55 24.28 14.27
N SER A 430 -5.75 25.28 13.98
CA SER A 430 -5.53 26.46 14.85
C SER A 430 -6.76 27.36 14.93
#